data_3989f1129be5c60610b4aa32a0de1193
#
_entry.id   3989f1129be5c60610b4aa32a0de1193
#
_cell.length_a   1.000
_cell.length_b   1.000
_cell.length_c   1.000
_cell.angle_alpha   90.00
_cell.angle_beta   90.00
_cell.angle_gamma   90.00
#
_symmetry.space_group_name_H-M   'P 1'
#
loop_
_entity.id
_entity.type
_entity.pdbx_description
1 polymer ?
#
loop_
_entity_poly.entity_id
_entity_poly.type
_entity_poly.pdbx_seq_one_letter_code
_entity_poly.pdbx_strand_id
1 'polypeptide(L)'
;GKDLAQAACGAPSSGAGITLLFGGSHAGFSLDPMRSYYISTKALPKNDEITVNLTFSGTGALQTVPDTRGTPIRVHYSILEEPKADPAFVPRAADDRVGYFLETQKRLGDDAARTPFRRIIDRWDLTKGPIVFTMTSEVPRQYRAAVKRGILAWNAAFAKAGFPNAIRVDDPPSDPAFDADDITYNPIRWITQDRGSFAAATPHIADPLTGRILHATITIDGEVLRSLRRGFVDTVVAARVPAIAAQSPIANPALTSETFAAQIDPCLTGACEYSEGLVTDGAFAQLALNPRINENSAQTAKFIDEYLTATTMHEVGHALGLRHNFIAPDAYSLQEVENPNFTAKHGISASVMAYNPIDLAPLGKPQPNFFQTVLGPYDYFAIEYGYKPVSSSVDLTRIANRSTQHDLAFATDEDATGAWAIDPRVALFALSSDQIGWHAQRFQIADRLFATLDKRYPRDGRSYYDERMAFGTILNEYARSAMLTARWVGGAFTSRTH
;
A
#
# COMPACT_ATOMS: atom_id res chain seq x y z
N GLY A 1 35.06 -8.46 7.23
CA GLY A 1 34.19 -8.51 6.04
C GLY A 1 33.19 -9.65 6.10
N LYS A 2 33.63 -10.92 6.13
CA LYS A 2 32.74 -12.11 6.15
C LYS A 2 31.91 -12.17 7.44
N ASP A 3 32.48 -11.77 8.57
CA ASP A 3 31.82 -11.83 9.88
C ASP A 3 30.68 -10.82 10.04
N LEU A 4 30.79 -9.64 9.40
CA LEU A 4 29.72 -8.64 9.40
C LEU A 4 28.52 -9.08 8.53
N ALA A 5 28.76 -9.70 7.37
CA ALA A 5 27.69 -10.25 6.56
C ALA A 5 26.97 -11.40 7.29
N GLN A 6 27.72 -12.20 8.04
CA GLN A 6 27.19 -13.31 8.82
C GLN A 6 26.46 -12.83 10.09
N ALA A 7 26.94 -11.76 10.72
CA ALA A 7 26.30 -11.12 11.86
C ALA A 7 25.03 -10.32 11.47
N ALA A 8 25.08 -9.61 10.35
CA ALA A 8 23.94 -8.83 9.84
C ALA A 8 22.78 -9.74 9.35
N CYS A 9 23.10 -10.95 8.89
CA CYS A 9 22.06 -11.92 8.49
C CYS A 9 21.49 -12.73 9.66
N GLY A 10 21.99 -12.52 10.91
CA GLY A 10 21.70 -13.37 12.05
C GLY A 10 21.87 -14.81 11.63
N ALA A 11 23.01 -15.47 11.93
CA ALA A 11 23.26 -16.83 11.45
C ALA A 11 21.96 -17.68 11.55
N PRO A 12 21.33 -18.07 10.47
CA PRO A 12 20.19 -18.97 10.58
C PRO A 12 20.75 -20.31 11.00
N SER A 13 20.62 -20.61 12.27
CA SER A 13 20.93 -21.93 12.82
C SER A 13 19.97 -23.01 12.31
N SER A 14 19.03 -22.64 11.43
CA SER A 14 18.13 -23.54 10.70
C SER A 14 17.52 -22.80 9.51
N GLY A 15 17.42 -23.43 8.37
CA GLY A 15 16.99 -22.90 7.07
C GLY A 15 15.57 -22.31 6.95
N ALA A 16 15.03 -21.76 8.02
CA ALA A 16 13.67 -21.23 8.08
C ALA A 16 13.54 -19.81 7.49
N GLY A 17 14.62 -19.02 7.46
CA GLY A 17 14.52 -17.60 7.10
C GLY A 17 14.18 -17.29 5.64
N ILE A 18 14.42 -18.21 4.72
CA ILE A 18 14.22 -17.97 3.27
C ILE A 18 12.93 -18.57 2.74
N THR A 19 12.33 -19.51 3.44
CA THR A 19 11.02 -20.06 3.07
C THR A 19 9.93 -18.97 3.00
N LEU A 20 10.07 -17.90 3.76
CA LEU A 20 9.15 -16.76 3.78
C LEU A 20 9.25 -15.86 2.55
N LEU A 21 10.43 -15.76 1.93
CA LEU A 21 10.64 -14.88 0.76
C LEU A 21 10.16 -15.50 -0.55
N PHE A 22 10.06 -16.81 -0.64
CA PHE A 22 9.80 -17.52 -1.90
C PHE A 22 8.49 -18.31 -1.95
N GLY A 23 7.65 -18.22 -0.93
CA GLY A 23 6.24 -18.67 -0.96
C GLY A 23 6.00 -20.14 -1.34
N GLY A 24 6.99 -21.02 -1.18
CA GLY A 24 6.85 -22.44 -1.54
C GLY A 24 7.32 -23.34 -0.41
N SER A 25 6.45 -24.19 0.09
CA SER A 25 6.82 -25.31 0.94
C SER A 25 7.86 -26.18 0.23
N HIS A 26 9.01 -26.46 0.87
CA HIS A 26 9.95 -27.53 0.55
C HIS A 26 11.25 -27.22 -0.20
N ALA A 27 11.58 -25.97 -0.53
CA ALA A 27 12.91 -25.69 -1.05
C ALA A 27 13.82 -25.18 0.08
N GLY A 28 14.69 -26.05 0.60
CA GLY A 28 15.76 -25.63 1.51
C GLY A 28 16.81 -24.84 0.72
N PHE A 29 16.92 -23.54 1.01
CA PHE A 29 18.02 -22.71 0.49
C PHE A 29 18.98 -22.39 1.64
N SER A 30 20.28 -22.49 1.37
CA SER A 30 21.32 -22.11 2.32
C SER A 30 22.21 -21.03 1.73
N LEU A 31 22.67 -20.12 2.61
CA LEU A 31 23.63 -19.10 2.21
C LEU A 31 24.96 -19.76 1.81
N ASP A 32 25.50 -19.37 0.67
CA ASP A 32 26.84 -19.70 0.21
C ASP A 32 27.78 -18.51 0.47
N PRO A 33 28.55 -18.52 1.55
CA PRO A 33 29.42 -17.39 1.89
C PRO A 33 30.61 -17.26 0.94
N MET A 34 30.97 -18.31 0.20
CA MET A 34 32.07 -18.27 -0.76
C MET A 34 31.71 -17.50 -2.04
N ARG A 35 30.42 -17.44 -2.36
CA ARG A 35 29.88 -16.72 -3.53
C ARG A 35 29.14 -15.43 -3.12
N SER A 36 29.21 -15.06 -1.84
CA SER A 36 28.62 -13.83 -1.32
C SER A 36 29.70 -12.76 -1.13
N TYR A 37 29.41 -11.51 -1.50
CA TYR A 37 30.41 -10.44 -1.46
C TYR A 37 29.77 -9.06 -1.30
N TYR A 38 30.57 -8.10 -0.84
CA TYR A 38 30.18 -6.70 -0.80
C TYR A 38 30.23 -6.09 -2.19
N ILE A 39 29.17 -5.36 -2.55
CA ILE A 39 29.08 -4.60 -3.80
C ILE A 39 29.58 -3.17 -3.57
N SER A 40 29.05 -2.51 -2.55
CA SER A 40 29.41 -1.13 -2.22
C SER A 40 29.19 -0.81 -0.75
N THR A 41 29.93 0.18 -0.28
CA THR A 41 29.73 0.79 1.04
C THR A 41 29.78 2.31 0.83
N LYS A 42 28.91 3.04 1.52
CA LYS A 42 28.89 4.51 1.56
C LYS A 42 28.83 4.96 3.01
N ALA A 43 29.67 5.92 3.40
CA ALA A 43 29.54 6.62 4.66
C ALA A 43 28.86 7.97 4.38
N LEU A 44 27.67 8.16 4.91
CA LEU A 44 26.87 9.37 4.77
C LEU A 44 26.85 10.15 6.09
N PRO A 45 26.36 11.38 6.15
CA PRO A 45 26.47 12.21 7.34
C PRO A 45 25.84 11.62 8.62
N LYS A 46 24.81 10.76 8.47
CA LYS A 46 24.08 10.14 9.60
C LYS A 46 23.80 8.66 9.45
N ASN A 47 24.23 8.06 8.37
CA ASN A 47 24.04 6.64 8.11
C ASN A 47 25.17 6.06 7.26
N ASP A 48 25.39 4.77 7.43
CA ASP A 48 26.27 3.97 6.58
C ASP A 48 25.40 3.04 5.74
N GLU A 49 25.67 3.02 4.43
CA GLU A 49 24.94 2.22 3.46
C GLU A 49 25.81 1.06 2.98
N ILE A 50 25.32 -0.15 3.09
CA ILE A 50 26.04 -1.36 2.71
C ILE A 50 25.21 -2.18 1.73
N THR A 51 25.71 -2.38 0.52
CA THR A 51 25.08 -3.28 -0.45
C THR A 51 25.91 -4.54 -0.57
N VAL A 52 25.24 -5.70 -0.41
CA VAL A 52 25.85 -7.01 -0.52
C VAL A 52 25.14 -7.86 -1.56
N ASN A 53 25.88 -8.75 -2.20
CA ASN A 53 25.32 -9.85 -2.96
C ASN A 53 25.39 -11.11 -2.11
N LEU A 54 24.24 -11.61 -1.69
CA LEU A 54 24.11 -12.88 -0.97
C LEU A 54 23.72 -13.96 -1.97
N THR A 55 24.51 -15.02 -2.08
CA THR A 55 24.21 -16.13 -2.97
C THR A 55 23.66 -17.29 -2.15
N PHE A 56 22.51 -17.79 -2.55
CA PHE A 56 21.88 -18.95 -1.92
C PHE A 56 21.91 -20.14 -2.84
N SER A 57 22.18 -21.32 -2.28
CA SER A 57 22.14 -22.60 -2.96
C SER A 57 20.96 -23.43 -2.47
N GLY A 58 20.20 -24.00 -3.37
CA GLY A 58 19.05 -24.85 -3.03
C GLY A 58 18.77 -25.90 -4.09
N THR A 59 17.92 -26.87 -3.72
CA THR A 59 17.50 -27.96 -4.60
C THR A 59 16.08 -27.79 -5.14
N GLY A 60 15.38 -26.72 -4.72
CA GLY A 60 14.03 -26.44 -5.18
C GLY A 60 13.98 -25.70 -6.52
N ALA A 61 12.89 -25.87 -7.25
CA ALA A 61 12.63 -25.09 -8.46
C ALA A 61 12.05 -23.73 -8.10
N LEU A 62 12.66 -22.64 -8.58
CA LEU A 62 12.12 -21.30 -8.55
C LEU A 62 11.70 -20.92 -9.97
N GLN A 63 10.47 -20.48 -10.16
CA GLN A 63 9.94 -20.15 -11.49
C GLN A 63 10.68 -18.99 -12.17
N THR A 64 11.30 -18.11 -11.35
CA THR A 64 11.96 -16.89 -11.83
C THR A 64 13.48 -17.04 -11.94
N VAL A 65 14.04 -18.14 -11.50
CA VAL A 65 15.50 -18.39 -11.49
C VAL A 65 15.81 -19.63 -12.31
N PRO A 66 16.58 -19.51 -13.41
CA PRO A 66 16.85 -20.65 -14.29
C PRO A 66 17.76 -21.72 -13.63
N ASP A 67 18.59 -21.34 -12.65
CA ASP A 67 19.47 -22.27 -11.94
C ASP A 67 19.51 -21.97 -10.45
N THR A 68 18.90 -22.85 -9.65
CA THR A 68 18.78 -22.69 -8.20
C THR A 68 20.04 -23.08 -7.41
N ARG A 69 21.06 -23.66 -8.06
CA ARG A 69 22.36 -23.96 -7.44
C ARG A 69 23.14 -22.72 -7.04
N GLY A 70 22.72 -21.55 -7.53
CA GLY A 70 23.31 -20.26 -7.18
C GLY A 70 22.35 -19.13 -7.46
N THR A 71 21.52 -18.82 -6.49
CA THR A 71 20.55 -17.72 -6.56
C THR A 71 21.13 -16.48 -5.88
N PRO A 72 21.62 -15.47 -6.63
CA PRO A 72 22.10 -14.22 -6.06
C PRO A 72 20.93 -13.33 -5.64
N ILE A 73 21.00 -12.80 -4.43
CA ILE A 73 20.07 -11.79 -3.91
C ILE A 73 20.89 -10.58 -3.50
N ARG A 74 20.57 -9.42 -4.09
CA ARG A 74 21.16 -8.16 -3.66
C ARG A 74 20.39 -7.64 -2.47
N VAL A 75 21.09 -7.40 -1.37
CA VAL A 75 20.53 -6.84 -0.12
C VAL A 75 21.22 -5.51 0.17
N HIS A 76 20.42 -4.53 0.52
CA HIS A 76 20.88 -3.22 0.93
C HIS A 76 20.56 -3.02 2.42
N TYR A 77 21.57 -2.63 3.19
CA TYR A 77 21.45 -2.31 4.60
C TYR A 77 21.73 -0.83 4.80
N SER A 78 20.84 -0.15 5.49
CA SER A 78 21.04 1.19 6.01
C SER A 78 21.24 1.10 7.53
N ILE A 79 22.39 1.54 8.01
CA ILE A 79 22.75 1.52 9.43
C ILE A 79 22.84 2.96 9.89
N LEU A 80 22.01 3.33 10.86
CA LEU A 80 21.97 4.69 11.38
C LEU A 80 22.27 4.70 12.86
N GLU A 81 22.83 5.82 13.31
CA GLU A 81 23.03 6.07 14.73
C GLU A 81 21.68 6.28 15.43
N GLU A 82 21.45 5.57 16.53
CA GLU A 82 20.27 5.81 17.36
C GLU A 82 20.22 7.29 17.78
N PRO A 83 19.12 8.01 17.52
CA PRO A 83 19.05 9.41 17.85
C PRO A 83 19.06 9.61 19.36
N LYS A 84 19.78 10.64 19.82
CA LYS A 84 19.72 11.03 21.23
C LYS A 84 18.29 11.32 21.65
N ALA A 85 17.92 10.87 22.84
CA ALA A 85 16.63 11.14 23.44
C ALA A 85 16.33 12.65 23.44
N ASP A 86 15.18 13.02 22.88
CA ASP A 86 14.70 14.39 22.90
C ASP A 86 13.53 14.49 23.90
N PRO A 87 13.76 15.08 25.09
CA PRO A 87 12.72 15.17 26.12
C PRO A 87 11.53 16.05 25.70
N ALA A 88 11.67 16.86 24.64
CA ALA A 88 10.59 17.67 24.09
C ALA A 88 9.61 16.84 23.22
N PHE A 89 10.06 15.69 22.68
CA PHE A 89 9.19 14.80 21.94
C PHE A 89 8.50 13.81 22.89
N VAL A 90 7.22 14.02 23.12
CA VAL A 90 6.43 13.16 24.00
C VAL A 90 5.83 12.01 23.20
N PRO A 91 6.19 10.74 23.47
CA PRO A 91 5.57 9.59 22.83
C PRO A 91 4.06 9.60 22.99
N ARG A 92 3.32 9.27 21.94
CA ARG A 92 1.85 9.25 21.94
C ARG A 92 1.33 7.83 22.02
N ALA A 93 0.44 7.58 22.98
CA ALA A 93 -0.17 6.26 23.15
C ALA A 93 -0.96 5.87 21.89
N ALA A 94 -0.92 4.59 21.55
CA ALA A 94 -1.78 4.01 20.54
C ALA A 94 -3.22 3.84 21.06
N ASP A 95 -4.18 3.94 20.14
CA ASP A 95 -5.59 3.60 20.36
C ASP A 95 -6.04 2.71 19.21
N ASP A 96 -6.61 1.56 19.49
CA ASP A 96 -7.01 0.55 18.50
C ASP A 96 -8.08 1.05 17.51
N ARG A 97 -8.67 2.20 17.79
CA ARG A 97 -9.68 2.87 16.95
C ARG A 97 -9.09 3.83 15.93
N VAL A 98 -7.76 4.04 15.95
CA VAL A 98 -7.06 4.96 15.03
C VAL A 98 -5.81 4.26 14.49
N GLY A 99 -5.77 4.09 13.17
CA GLY A 99 -4.76 3.29 12.49
C GLY A 99 -3.41 3.97 12.33
N TYR A 100 -2.48 3.65 13.21
CA TYR A 100 -1.08 4.04 13.12
C TYR A 100 -0.16 2.84 13.14
N PHE A 101 1.01 2.93 12.52
CA PHE A 101 2.12 2.04 12.80
C PHE A 101 2.59 2.25 14.24
N LEU A 102 3.12 1.19 14.85
CA LEU A 102 3.30 1.13 16.28
C LEU A 102 4.69 0.63 16.66
N GLU A 103 5.29 1.29 17.65
CA GLU A 103 6.36 0.72 18.44
C GLU A 103 5.79 0.02 19.68
N THR A 104 6.12 -1.26 19.83
CA THR A 104 5.63 -2.08 20.93
C THR A 104 6.74 -2.47 21.87
N GLN A 105 6.67 -1.98 23.11
CA GLN A 105 7.65 -2.24 24.16
C GLN A 105 7.06 -3.17 25.21
N LYS A 106 7.76 -4.25 25.56
CA LYS A 106 7.37 -5.13 26.66
C LYS A 106 7.90 -4.57 27.99
N ARG A 107 7.02 -4.30 28.93
CA ARG A 107 7.37 -3.93 30.29
C ARG A 107 7.63 -5.20 31.11
N LEU A 108 8.85 -5.36 31.57
CA LEU A 108 9.23 -6.45 32.48
C LEU A 108 9.06 -5.96 33.91
N GLY A 109 8.34 -6.68 34.77
CA GLY A 109 8.22 -6.39 36.20
C GLY A 109 7.00 -5.59 36.63
N ASP A 110 5.98 -5.43 35.77
CA ASP A 110 4.67 -4.88 36.15
C ASP A 110 3.59 -5.95 36.01
N ASP A 111 3.54 -6.86 37.00
CA ASP A 111 2.60 -7.99 37.00
C ASP A 111 1.14 -7.56 37.25
N ALA A 112 0.93 -6.33 37.69
CA ALA A 112 -0.39 -5.77 37.96
C ALA A 112 -0.98 -5.06 36.71
N ALA A 113 -0.19 -4.83 35.67
CA ALA A 113 -0.67 -4.20 34.45
C ALA A 113 -1.62 -5.11 33.68
N ARG A 114 -2.72 -4.57 33.19
CA ARG A 114 -3.67 -5.29 32.31
C ARG A 114 -3.00 -5.91 31.08
N THR A 115 -1.92 -5.29 30.59
CA THR A 115 -1.10 -5.77 29.48
C THR A 115 0.36 -5.45 29.77
N PRO A 116 1.29 -6.38 29.49
CA PRO A 116 2.71 -6.12 29.62
C PRO A 116 3.27 -5.21 28.52
N PHE A 117 2.45 -4.78 27.57
CA PHE A 117 2.89 -4.02 26.41
C PHE A 117 2.53 -2.54 26.52
N ARG A 118 3.50 -1.69 26.27
CA ARG A 118 3.32 -0.28 25.95
C ARG A 118 3.36 -0.13 24.44
N ARG A 119 2.28 0.43 23.85
CA ARG A 119 2.17 0.69 22.43
C ARG A 119 2.13 2.20 22.19
N ILE A 120 2.99 2.68 21.34
CA ILE A 120 3.10 4.08 20.95
C ILE A 120 3.03 4.18 19.43
N ILE A 121 2.43 5.25 18.93
CA ILE A 121 2.29 5.47 17.48
C ILE A 121 3.54 6.08 16.88
N ASP A 122 3.81 5.75 15.61
CA ASP A 122 4.85 6.40 14.82
C ASP A 122 4.35 7.73 14.30
N ARG A 123 5.12 8.81 14.51
CA ARG A 123 4.79 10.15 14.04
C ARG A 123 5.99 11.06 13.94
N TRP A 124 5.91 12.08 13.10
CA TRP A 124 6.94 13.11 12.98
C TRP A 124 6.91 14.10 14.15
N ASP A 125 8.08 14.69 14.41
CA ASP A 125 8.22 15.84 15.32
C ASP A 125 8.10 17.16 14.53
N LEU A 126 6.91 17.74 14.53
CA LEU A 126 6.65 19.01 13.84
C LEU A 126 7.14 20.25 14.60
N THR A 127 7.66 20.10 15.82
CA THR A 127 8.27 21.23 16.57
C THR A 127 9.61 21.66 15.99
N LYS A 128 10.24 20.78 15.19
CA LYS A 128 11.52 21.04 14.51
C LYS A 128 11.37 21.70 13.14
N GLY A 129 10.16 21.86 12.67
CA GLY A 129 9.86 22.42 11.35
C GLY A 129 9.00 21.47 10.49
N PRO A 130 8.80 21.81 9.22
CA PRO A 130 8.00 20.99 8.31
C PRO A 130 8.70 19.68 7.96
N ILE A 131 7.91 18.66 7.64
CA ILE A 131 8.38 17.45 6.98
C ILE A 131 8.75 17.84 5.53
N VAL A 132 9.98 17.59 5.14
CA VAL A 132 10.47 17.94 3.80
C VAL A 132 10.66 16.68 3.00
N PHE A 133 9.89 16.52 1.93
CA PHE A 133 10.12 15.49 0.93
C PHE A 133 10.94 16.06 -0.22
N THR A 134 11.94 15.32 -0.68
CA THR A 134 12.83 15.73 -1.78
C THR A 134 12.53 14.89 -3.01
N MET A 135 12.06 15.52 -4.07
CA MET A 135 11.82 14.83 -5.34
C MET A 135 13.16 14.49 -5.98
N THR A 136 13.34 13.24 -6.42
CA THR A 136 14.54 12.85 -7.16
C THR A 136 14.42 13.18 -8.65
N SER A 137 15.54 13.24 -9.35
CA SER A 137 15.57 13.50 -10.79
C SER A 137 14.91 12.40 -11.62
N GLU A 138 14.80 11.19 -11.07
CA GLU A 138 14.18 10.00 -11.69
C GLU A 138 12.68 10.19 -11.93
N VAL A 139 12.00 11.01 -11.11
CA VAL A 139 10.57 11.31 -11.32
C VAL A 139 10.39 12.06 -12.64
N PRO A 140 9.67 11.48 -13.63
CA PRO A 140 9.48 12.11 -14.92
C PRO A 140 8.82 13.49 -14.81
N ARG A 141 9.36 14.49 -15.51
CA ARG A 141 8.92 15.90 -15.42
C ARG A 141 7.41 16.05 -15.58
N GLN A 142 6.81 15.29 -16.48
CA GLN A 142 5.38 15.33 -16.77
C GLN A 142 4.49 14.89 -15.60
N TYR A 143 5.01 14.12 -14.63
CA TYR A 143 4.26 13.57 -13.50
C TYR A 143 4.51 14.32 -12.19
N ARG A 144 5.54 15.17 -12.12
CA ARG A 144 5.92 15.89 -10.89
C ARG A 144 4.80 16.72 -10.31
N ALA A 145 3.97 17.31 -11.15
CA ALA A 145 2.84 18.13 -10.68
C ALA A 145 1.79 17.29 -9.93
N ALA A 146 1.43 16.11 -10.44
CA ALA A 146 0.49 15.20 -9.79
C ALA A 146 1.05 14.64 -8.48
N VAL A 147 2.30 14.20 -8.48
CA VAL A 147 3.02 13.73 -7.28
C VAL A 147 3.06 14.83 -6.22
N LYS A 148 3.45 16.06 -6.59
CA LYS A 148 3.51 17.20 -5.66
C LYS A 148 2.14 17.54 -5.06
N ARG A 149 1.06 17.45 -5.85
CA ARG A 149 -0.31 17.66 -5.33
C ARG A 149 -0.67 16.62 -4.30
N GLY A 150 -0.42 15.33 -4.57
CA GLY A 150 -0.70 14.24 -3.63
C GLY A 150 -0.01 14.45 -2.28
N ILE A 151 1.26 14.84 -2.28
CA ILE A 151 2.02 15.11 -1.07
C ILE A 151 1.45 16.30 -0.30
N LEU A 152 1.24 17.41 -0.99
CA LEU A 152 0.81 18.68 -0.36
C LEU A 152 -0.65 18.66 0.09
N ALA A 153 -1.47 17.71 -0.38
CA ALA A 153 -2.87 17.58 0.04
C ALA A 153 -3.02 17.44 1.56
N TRP A 154 -2.08 16.75 2.21
CA TRP A 154 -2.08 16.53 3.67
C TRP A 154 -1.95 17.82 4.49
N ASN A 155 -1.43 18.89 3.92
CA ASN A 155 -1.37 20.20 4.60
C ASN A 155 -2.75 20.69 5.05
N ALA A 156 -3.82 20.31 4.36
CA ALA A 156 -5.18 20.63 4.77
C ALA A 156 -5.57 19.99 6.11
N ALA A 157 -5.19 18.73 6.33
CA ALA A 157 -5.43 18.02 7.60
C ALA A 157 -4.53 18.58 8.70
N PHE A 158 -3.27 18.82 8.41
CA PHE A 158 -2.33 19.42 9.37
C PHE A 158 -2.75 20.84 9.80
N ALA A 159 -3.23 21.66 8.88
CA ALA A 159 -3.73 23.00 9.23
C ALA A 159 -4.88 22.93 10.24
N LYS A 160 -5.81 21.97 10.11
CA LYS A 160 -6.87 21.72 11.09
C LYS A 160 -6.34 21.19 12.42
N ALA A 161 -5.22 20.47 12.41
CA ALA A 161 -4.55 19.99 13.61
C ALA A 161 -3.67 21.05 14.30
N GLY A 162 -3.54 22.26 13.72
CA GLY A 162 -2.77 23.36 14.28
C GLY A 162 -1.38 23.57 13.67
N PHE A 163 -1.05 22.87 12.58
CA PHE A 163 0.24 22.95 11.90
C PHE A 163 0.08 23.37 10.42
N PRO A 164 -0.16 24.65 10.12
CA PRO A 164 -0.21 25.10 8.73
C PRO A 164 1.16 24.90 8.06
N ASN A 165 1.14 24.42 6.81
CA ASN A 165 2.37 24.12 6.03
C ASN A 165 3.30 23.12 6.68
N ALA A 166 2.75 22.07 7.28
CA ALA A 166 3.49 20.99 7.93
C ALA A 166 4.35 20.16 6.95
N ILE A 167 4.01 20.19 5.67
CA ILE A 167 4.72 19.43 4.63
C ILE A 167 5.19 20.37 3.53
N ARG A 168 6.45 20.18 3.13
CA ARG A 168 7.08 20.85 1.98
C ARG A 168 7.62 19.81 0.99
N VAL A 169 7.62 20.15 -0.28
CA VAL A 169 8.26 19.34 -1.34
C VAL A 169 9.31 20.18 -2.03
N ASP A 170 10.53 19.72 -1.97
CA ASP A 170 11.65 20.32 -2.69
C ASP A 170 11.83 19.63 -4.05
N ASP A 171 12.20 20.42 -5.05
CA ASP A 171 12.52 19.93 -6.39
C ASP A 171 13.87 19.17 -6.36
N PRO A 172 14.17 18.37 -7.41
CA PRO A 172 15.43 17.63 -7.46
C PRO A 172 16.65 18.52 -7.23
N PRO A 173 17.50 18.19 -6.25
CA PRO A 173 18.70 18.95 -5.99
C PRO A 173 19.61 19.01 -7.21
N SER A 174 20.23 20.16 -7.44
CA SER A 174 21.27 20.33 -8.47
C SER A 174 22.68 20.00 -7.93
N ASP A 175 22.79 19.76 -6.63
CA ASP A 175 24.04 19.38 -6.00
C ASP A 175 24.46 17.98 -6.46
N PRO A 176 25.63 17.81 -7.08
CA PRO A 176 26.14 16.50 -7.46
C PRO A 176 26.48 15.59 -6.27
N ALA A 177 26.59 16.14 -5.06
CA ALA A 177 26.81 15.38 -3.83
C ALA A 177 25.49 14.83 -3.23
N PHE A 178 24.33 15.20 -3.78
CA PHE A 178 23.05 14.65 -3.33
C PHE A 178 23.02 13.13 -3.51
N ASP A 179 22.75 12.42 -2.44
CA ASP A 179 22.51 10.98 -2.43
C ASP A 179 21.11 10.70 -1.85
N ALA A 180 20.29 9.99 -2.59
CA ALA A 180 18.94 9.62 -2.14
C ALA A 180 18.94 8.58 -1.01
N ASP A 181 20.09 7.96 -0.72
CA ASP A 181 20.25 7.04 0.41
C ASP A 181 20.64 7.77 1.72
N ASP A 182 20.92 9.09 1.65
CA ASP A 182 21.17 9.91 2.84
C ASP A 182 19.86 10.15 3.61
N ILE A 183 19.76 9.60 4.83
CA ILE A 183 18.57 9.70 5.69
C ILE A 183 18.22 11.13 6.14
N THR A 184 19.06 12.11 5.87
CA THR A 184 18.73 13.52 6.10
C THR A 184 17.70 14.07 5.11
N TYR A 185 17.48 13.37 4.00
CA TYR A 185 16.42 13.62 3.03
C TYR A 185 15.30 12.59 3.16
N ASN A 186 14.09 12.96 2.76
CA ASN A 186 12.99 12.01 2.57
C ASN A 186 12.71 11.95 1.06
N PRO A 187 13.35 11.01 0.34
CA PRO A 187 13.32 11.01 -1.11
C PRO A 187 11.99 10.49 -1.66
N ILE A 188 11.57 11.07 -2.78
CA ILE A 188 10.52 10.55 -3.64
C ILE A 188 11.21 9.95 -4.85
N ARG A 189 11.23 8.62 -4.94
CA ARG A 189 11.92 7.85 -5.96
C ARG A 189 10.95 7.37 -7.02
N TRP A 190 11.46 7.24 -8.23
CA TRP A 190 10.75 6.61 -9.33
C TRP A 190 11.58 5.45 -9.83
N ILE A 191 11.02 4.24 -9.77
CA ILE A 191 11.68 3.05 -10.27
C ILE A 191 10.94 2.50 -11.49
N THR A 192 11.61 1.64 -12.24
CA THR A 192 11.00 0.87 -13.31
C THR A 192 11.47 -0.56 -13.15
N GLN A 193 10.54 -1.47 -12.94
CA GLN A 193 10.81 -2.88 -12.82
C GLN A 193 10.44 -3.62 -14.11
N ASP A 194 10.92 -4.84 -14.28
CA ASP A 194 10.51 -5.74 -15.36
C ASP A 194 9.01 -6.07 -15.25
N ARG A 195 8.53 -6.24 -14.02
CA ARG A 195 7.11 -6.41 -13.68
C ARG A 195 6.79 -5.52 -12.50
N GLY A 196 5.72 -4.74 -12.61
CA GLY A 196 5.23 -3.95 -11.48
C GLY A 196 4.79 -4.88 -10.35
N SER A 197 5.57 -4.94 -9.28
CA SER A 197 5.28 -5.76 -8.10
C SER A 197 4.53 -4.99 -7.01
N PHE A 198 4.57 -3.68 -7.06
CA PHE A 198 3.82 -2.75 -6.19
C PHE A 198 3.56 -1.43 -6.93
N ALA A 199 2.47 -0.74 -6.60
CA ALA A 199 2.14 0.57 -7.20
C ALA A 199 3.08 1.66 -6.68
N ALA A 200 3.26 1.66 -5.38
CA ALA A 200 4.23 2.43 -4.64
C ALA A 200 4.50 1.74 -3.30
N ALA A 201 5.53 2.18 -2.58
CA ALA A 201 5.86 1.68 -1.26
C ALA A 201 6.53 2.78 -0.44
N THR A 202 6.19 2.85 0.84
CA THR A 202 6.71 3.88 1.74
C THR A 202 7.19 3.29 3.07
N PRO A 203 8.37 2.67 3.09
CA PRO A 203 9.01 2.36 4.34
C PRO A 203 9.40 3.64 5.08
N HIS A 204 9.22 3.63 6.39
CA HIS A 204 9.74 4.68 7.28
C HIS A 204 10.59 4.06 8.39
N ILE A 205 11.45 4.88 8.98
CA ILE A 205 12.28 4.50 10.10
C ILE A 205 11.83 5.32 11.29
N ALA A 206 11.39 4.64 12.36
CA ALA A 206 11.01 5.27 13.61
C ALA A 206 12.00 4.90 14.74
N ASP A 207 12.15 5.79 15.71
CA ASP A 207 12.85 5.53 16.94
C ASP A 207 12.04 4.55 17.80
N PRO A 208 12.53 3.34 18.09
CA PRO A 208 11.77 2.31 18.78
C PRO A 208 11.42 2.65 20.23
N LEU A 209 12.06 3.67 20.81
CA LEU A 209 11.78 4.12 22.17
C LEU A 209 10.66 5.15 22.24
N THR A 210 10.51 5.95 21.19
CA THR A 210 9.61 7.10 21.21
C THR A 210 8.53 7.09 20.12
N GLY A 211 8.67 6.29 19.05
CA GLY A 211 7.83 6.33 17.87
C GLY A 211 8.05 7.59 17.02
N ARG A 212 9.17 8.31 17.23
CA ARG A 212 9.50 9.45 16.37
C ARG A 212 10.00 8.98 15.03
N ILE A 213 9.28 9.32 13.96
CA ILE A 213 9.72 9.04 12.60
C ILE A 213 10.95 9.90 12.30
N LEU A 214 12.00 9.27 11.80
CA LEU A 214 13.29 9.86 11.50
C LEU A 214 13.51 10.06 10.01
N HIS A 215 12.95 9.14 9.21
CA HIS A 215 13.12 9.10 7.76
C HIS A 215 11.96 8.34 7.12
N ALA A 216 11.60 8.72 5.90
CA ALA A 216 10.67 7.98 5.06
C ALA A 216 11.08 8.09 3.59
N THR A 217 10.99 6.98 2.86
CA THR A 217 11.22 6.95 1.41
C THR A 217 9.92 6.61 0.69
N ILE A 218 9.50 7.43 -0.27
CA ILE A 218 8.37 7.12 -1.13
C ILE A 218 8.92 6.62 -2.46
N THR A 219 8.63 5.37 -2.81
CA THR A 219 9.04 4.76 -4.08
C THR A 219 7.82 4.49 -4.94
N ILE A 220 7.76 5.09 -6.12
CA ILE A 220 6.67 4.91 -7.10
C ILE A 220 7.17 4.02 -8.24
N ASP A 221 6.40 2.98 -8.59
CA ASP A 221 6.74 2.10 -9.71
C ASP A 221 6.08 2.60 -11.01
N GLY A 222 6.93 3.03 -11.94
CA GLY A 222 6.51 3.49 -13.26
C GLY A 222 5.96 2.38 -14.16
N GLU A 223 6.25 1.10 -13.88
CA GLU A 223 5.72 0.00 -14.69
C GLU A 223 4.22 -0.21 -14.48
N VAL A 224 3.74 -0.04 -13.23
CA VAL A 224 2.29 -0.08 -12.97
C VAL A 224 1.59 1.02 -13.76
N LEU A 225 2.11 2.25 -13.76
CA LEU A 225 1.56 3.33 -14.57
C LEU A 225 1.60 3.01 -16.07
N ARG A 226 2.68 2.40 -16.55
CA ARG A 226 2.82 1.99 -17.95
C ARG A 226 1.80 0.92 -18.30
N SER A 227 1.56 -0.06 -17.42
CA SER A 227 0.55 -1.10 -17.57
C SER A 227 -0.86 -0.50 -17.60
N LEU A 228 -1.16 0.44 -16.72
CA LEU A 228 -2.43 1.18 -16.71
C LEU A 228 -2.65 1.97 -18.02
N ARG A 229 -1.60 2.55 -18.60
CA ARG A 229 -1.69 3.26 -19.88
C ARG A 229 -1.91 2.33 -21.08
N ARG A 230 -1.27 1.18 -21.10
CA ARG A 230 -1.33 0.24 -22.23
C ARG A 230 -2.62 -0.58 -22.28
N GLY A 231 -3.34 -0.69 -21.16
CA GLY A 231 -4.54 -1.51 -21.06
C GLY A 231 -4.29 -3.02 -21.17
N PHE A 232 -3.01 -3.44 -21.05
CA PHE A 232 -2.62 -4.83 -21.11
C PHE A 232 -2.07 -5.27 -19.76
N VAL A 233 -2.71 -6.26 -19.17
CA VAL A 233 -2.16 -7.03 -18.08
C VAL A 233 -1.42 -8.21 -18.69
N ASP A 234 -0.14 -8.33 -18.41
CA ASP A 234 0.64 -9.46 -18.88
C ASP A 234 0.05 -10.77 -18.33
N THR A 235 0.09 -11.84 -19.12
CA THR A 235 -0.55 -13.15 -18.88
C THR A 235 -0.25 -13.74 -17.49
N VAL A 236 0.79 -13.26 -16.81
CA VAL A 236 1.20 -13.72 -15.49
C VAL A 236 0.22 -13.32 -14.38
N VAL A 237 -0.49 -12.18 -14.51
CA VAL A 237 -1.50 -11.77 -13.52
C VAL A 237 -2.74 -12.64 -13.62
N ALA A 238 -3.16 -12.99 -14.84
CA ALA A 238 -4.30 -13.89 -15.07
C ALA A 238 -4.07 -15.33 -14.50
N ALA A 239 -2.82 -15.78 -14.42
CA ALA A 239 -2.48 -17.09 -13.85
C ALA A 239 -2.50 -17.15 -12.31
N ARG A 240 -2.56 -16.01 -11.64
CA ARG A 240 -2.57 -15.94 -10.15
C ARG A 240 -3.97 -15.89 -9.51
N VAL A 241 -5.03 -15.71 -10.30
CA VAL A 241 -6.40 -15.75 -9.77
C VAL A 241 -6.73 -17.03 -8.98
N PRO A 242 -6.22 -18.23 -9.34
CA PRO A 242 -6.40 -19.41 -8.50
C PRO A 242 -5.77 -19.31 -7.11
N ALA A 243 -4.73 -18.49 -6.92
CA ALA A 243 -4.06 -18.33 -5.62
C ALA A 243 -4.92 -17.53 -4.63
N ILE A 244 -5.72 -16.57 -5.10
CA ILE A 244 -6.67 -15.84 -4.25
C ILE A 244 -7.83 -16.75 -3.81
N ALA A 245 -8.30 -17.63 -4.70
CA ALA A 245 -9.32 -18.63 -4.37
C ALA A 245 -8.81 -19.71 -3.40
N ALA A 246 -7.50 -20.03 -3.44
CA ALA A 246 -6.87 -20.99 -2.52
C ALA A 246 -6.63 -20.43 -1.11
N GLN A 247 -6.73 -19.12 -0.90
CA GLN A 247 -6.64 -18.46 0.41
C GLN A 247 -7.99 -18.33 1.12
N SER A 248 -9.05 -18.93 0.58
CA SER A 248 -10.34 -18.99 1.28
C SER A 248 -10.18 -19.78 2.59
N PRO A 249 -10.62 -19.25 3.74
CA PRO A 249 -10.48 -19.90 5.06
C PRO A 249 -11.16 -21.28 5.16
N ILE A 250 -11.99 -21.62 4.20
CA ILE A 250 -12.72 -22.90 4.14
C ILE A 250 -11.80 -24.09 3.75
N ALA A 251 -10.61 -23.82 3.19
CA ALA A 251 -9.77 -24.87 2.58
C ALA A 251 -8.63 -25.39 3.45
N ASN A 252 -8.37 -24.83 4.67
CA ASN A 252 -7.22 -25.33 5.46
C ASN A 252 -7.47 -25.31 6.99
N PRO A 253 -7.89 -26.46 7.59
CA PRO A 253 -8.13 -26.55 9.03
C PRO A 253 -6.89 -26.70 9.90
N ALA A 254 -5.67 -26.62 9.35
CA ALA A 254 -4.40 -26.92 10.04
C ALA A 254 -3.51 -25.68 10.27
N LEU A 255 -4.08 -24.49 10.52
CA LEU A 255 -3.29 -23.34 10.92
C LEU A 255 -2.99 -23.41 12.42
N THR A 256 -1.75 -23.77 12.78
CA THR A 256 -1.24 -23.67 14.14
C THR A 256 -0.90 -22.20 14.48
N SER A 257 -0.90 -21.87 15.77
CA SER A 257 -0.61 -20.49 16.26
C SER A 257 0.74 -19.92 15.82
N GLU A 258 1.70 -20.78 15.42
CA GLU A 258 3.02 -20.36 14.93
C GLU A 258 2.99 -19.89 13.48
N THR A 259 2.09 -20.44 12.65
CA THR A 259 1.85 -19.95 11.28
C THR A 259 1.11 -18.60 11.27
N PHE A 260 0.42 -18.27 12.34
CA PHE A 260 -0.30 -16.99 12.49
C PHE A 260 0.66 -15.79 12.63
N ALA A 261 1.80 -15.97 13.30
CA ALA A 261 2.82 -14.92 13.43
C ALA A 261 3.59 -14.66 12.13
N ALA A 262 3.62 -15.62 11.20
CA ALA A 262 4.30 -15.50 9.90
C ALA A 262 3.44 -14.87 8.80
N GLN A 263 2.14 -14.67 9.04
CA GLN A 263 1.23 -13.89 8.18
C GLN A 263 1.15 -12.42 8.61
N ILE A 264 2.13 -11.93 9.34
CA ILE A 264 2.23 -10.53 9.72
C ILE A 264 2.37 -9.69 8.44
N ASP A 265 1.39 -8.85 8.27
CA ASP A 265 1.21 -7.68 7.41
C ASP A 265 2.31 -7.48 6.34
N PRO A 266 2.02 -7.73 5.06
CA PRO A 266 2.93 -7.38 3.96
C PRO A 266 3.35 -5.90 3.98
N CYS A 267 2.56 -5.02 4.59
CA CYS A 267 2.91 -3.61 4.77
C CYS A 267 3.99 -3.38 5.84
N LEU A 268 4.19 -4.30 6.79
CA LEU A 268 5.35 -4.27 7.69
C LEU A 268 6.66 -4.58 6.94
N THR A 269 6.58 -5.23 5.78
CA THR A 269 7.71 -5.46 4.88
C THR A 269 7.88 -4.35 3.84
N GLY A 270 7.01 -3.33 3.85
CA GLY A 270 7.05 -2.22 2.90
C GLY A 270 6.53 -2.56 1.49
N ALA A 271 5.95 -3.74 1.29
CA ALA A 271 5.38 -4.15 0.02
C ALA A 271 3.84 -4.05 0.08
N CYS A 272 3.28 -3.05 -0.58
CA CYS A 272 1.84 -2.84 -0.65
C CYS A 272 1.25 -3.70 -1.78
N GLU A 273 0.38 -4.67 -1.47
CA GLU A 273 -0.31 -5.52 -2.46
C GLU A 273 -1.34 -4.78 -3.33
N TYR A 274 -1.49 -3.47 -3.12
CA TYR A 274 -2.41 -2.63 -3.88
C TYR A 274 -2.20 -2.73 -5.39
N SER A 275 -0.96 -2.91 -5.84
CA SER A 275 -0.60 -2.93 -7.26
C SER A 275 -1.25 -4.06 -8.06
N GLU A 276 -1.25 -5.30 -7.54
CA GLU A 276 -1.78 -6.44 -8.28
C GLU A 276 -3.29 -6.29 -8.52
N GLY A 277 -4.02 -5.86 -7.47
CA GLY A 277 -5.44 -5.56 -7.59
C GLY A 277 -5.70 -4.37 -8.50
N LEU A 278 -4.90 -3.31 -8.40
CA LEU A 278 -5.05 -2.11 -9.21
C LEU A 278 -4.72 -2.35 -10.69
N VAL A 279 -3.69 -3.12 -11.02
CA VAL A 279 -3.36 -3.48 -12.41
C VAL A 279 -4.49 -4.30 -13.04
N THR A 280 -5.06 -5.25 -12.28
CA THR A 280 -6.21 -6.05 -12.73
C THR A 280 -7.44 -5.17 -12.94
N ASP A 281 -7.74 -4.29 -11.99
CA ASP A 281 -8.85 -3.34 -12.08
C ASP A 281 -8.66 -2.33 -13.22
N GLY A 282 -7.41 -1.88 -13.41
CA GLY A 282 -7.02 -1.00 -14.51
C GLY A 282 -7.23 -1.62 -15.89
N ALA A 283 -6.94 -2.90 -16.06
CA ALA A 283 -7.21 -3.61 -17.30
C ALA A 283 -8.71 -3.66 -17.61
N PHE A 284 -9.54 -3.92 -16.59
CA PHE A 284 -11.00 -3.89 -16.74
C PHE A 284 -11.51 -2.48 -17.06
N ALA A 285 -11.00 -1.46 -16.36
CA ALA A 285 -11.37 -0.07 -16.60
C ALA A 285 -11.01 0.38 -18.02
N GLN A 286 -9.84 0.00 -18.54
CA GLN A 286 -9.43 0.28 -19.90
C GLN A 286 -10.38 -0.34 -20.93
N LEU A 287 -10.79 -1.59 -20.72
CA LEU A 287 -11.79 -2.24 -21.57
C LEU A 287 -13.15 -1.52 -21.52
N ALA A 288 -13.57 -1.08 -20.32
CA ALA A 288 -14.86 -0.39 -20.13
C ALA A 288 -14.88 1.00 -20.77
N LEU A 289 -13.78 1.76 -20.65
CA LEU A 289 -13.69 3.14 -21.13
C LEU A 289 -13.53 3.29 -22.64
N ASN A 290 -13.22 2.25 -23.34
CA ASN A 290 -13.15 2.09 -24.80
C ASN A 290 -11.75 1.70 -25.30
N PRO A 291 -11.61 0.64 -26.12
CA PRO A 291 -10.34 0.19 -26.70
C PRO A 291 -9.71 1.17 -27.73
N ARG A 292 -10.40 2.26 -28.05
CA ARG A 292 -9.91 3.32 -28.95
C ARG A 292 -9.50 4.59 -28.20
N ILE A 293 -9.29 4.53 -26.89
CA ILE A 293 -8.72 5.67 -26.18
C ILE A 293 -7.33 5.90 -26.75
N ASN A 294 -7.20 6.98 -27.50
CA ASN A 294 -5.93 7.52 -27.93
C ASN A 294 -5.13 7.79 -26.63
N GLU A 295 -3.89 7.27 -26.55
CA GLU A 295 -3.00 7.47 -25.39
C GLU A 295 -2.87 8.94 -24.97
N ASN A 296 -3.19 9.86 -25.85
CA ASN A 296 -3.16 11.32 -25.67
C ASN A 296 -4.53 11.96 -25.44
N SER A 297 -5.60 11.17 -25.14
CA SER A 297 -6.91 11.77 -24.86
C SER A 297 -6.93 12.51 -23.52
N ALA A 298 -7.79 13.53 -23.41
CA ALA A 298 -7.99 14.25 -22.14
C ALA A 298 -8.46 13.32 -21.01
N GLN A 299 -9.20 12.28 -21.33
CA GLN A 299 -9.67 11.29 -20.37
C GLN A 299 -8.52 10.42 -19.84
N THR A 300 -7.61 9.99 -20.71
CA THR A 300 -6.39 9.27 -20.30
C THR A 300 -5.50 10.15 -19.44
N ALA A 301 -5.34 11.42 -19.81
CA ALA A 301 -4.58 12.36 -19.01
C ALA A 301 -5.19 12.56 -17.62
N LYS A 302 -6.52 12.71 -17.51
CA LYS A 302 -7.24 12.77 -16.24
C LYS A 302 -7.03 11.50 -15.41
N PHE A 303 -7.19 10.33 -16.01
CA PHE A 303 -7.02 9.03 -15.36
C PHE A 303 -5.62 8.90 -14.73
N ILE A 304 -4.57 9.22 -15.50
CA ILE A 304 -3.18 9.14 -15.03
C ILE A 304 -2.92 10.17 -13.93
N ASP A 305 -3.43 11.38 -14.08
CA ASP A 305 -3.26 12.46 -13.12
C ASP A 305 -3.92 12.12 -11.78
N GLU A 306 -5.14 11.59 -11.80
CA GLU A 306 -5.86 11.13 -10.61
C GLU A 306 -5.16 9.93 -9.97
N TYR A 307 -4.71 8.95 -10.76
CA TYR A 307 -3.96 7.79 -10.27
C TYR A 307 -2.72 8.21 -9.49
N LEU A 308 -1.87 9.04 -10.09
CA LEU A 308 -0.63 9.49 -9.45
C LEU A 308 -0.90 10.33 -8.21
N THR A 309 -1.92 11.19 -8.25
CA THR A 309 -2.31 12.00 -7.09
C THR A 309 -2.78 11.10 -5.95
N ALA A 310 -3.69 10.16 -6.23
CA ALA A 310 -4.26 9.25 -5.23
C ALA A 310 -3.18 8.32 -4.63
N THR A 311 -2.38 7.66 -5.47
CA THR A 311 -1.30 6.78 -5.01
C THR A 311 -0.30 7.55 -4.16
N THR A 312 0.10 8.75 -4.58
CA THR A 312 1.03 9.56 -3.78
C THR A 312 0.42 10.03 -2.46
N MET A 313 -0.88 10.38 -2.43
CA MET A 313 -1.57 10.70 -1.18
C MET A 313 -1.56 9.51 -0.22
N HIS A 314 -1.85 8.31 -0.71
CA HIS A 314 -1.84 7.08 0.05
C HIS A 314 -0.45 6.83 0.67
N GLU A 315 0.60 6.87 -0.14
CA GLU A 315 1.96 6.63 0.31
C GLU A 315 2.43 7.68 1.34
N VAL A 316 2.05 8.93 1.16
CA VAL A 316 2.33 9.97 2.17
C VAL A 316 1.62 9.65 3.48
N GLY A 317 0.41 9.09 3.45
CA GLY A 317 -0.26 8.61 4.65
C GLY A 317 0.59 7.62 5.45
N HIS A 318 1.22 6.65 4.76
CA HIS A 318 2.17 5.73 5.39
C HIS A 318 3.41 6.45 5.90
N ALA A 319 3.97 7.38 5.13
CA ALA A 319 5.08 8.22 5.58
C ALA A 319 4.74 9.06 6.82
N LEU A 320 3.47 9.32 7.07
CA LEU A 320 2.97 10.02 8.26
C LEU A 320 2.64 9.09 9.43
N GLY A 321 2.89 7.79 9.29
CA GLY A 321 2.65 6.77 10.28
C GLY A 321 1.28 6.08 10.19
N LEU A 322 0.44 6.39 9.20
CA LEU A 322 -0.90 5.82 9.08
C LEU A 322 -0.88 4.40 8.49
N ARG A 323 -1.73 3.53 9.01
CA ARG A 323 -2.06 2.21 8.45
C ARG A 323 -3.23 2.30 7.49
N HIS A 324 -3.47 1.22 6.74
CA HIS A 324 -4.66 1.08 5.89
C HIS A 324 -5.96 1.22 6.67
N ASN A 325 -7.01 1.70 5.98
CA ASN A 325 -8.37 1.74 6.49
C ASN A 325 -9.36 1.16 5.46
N PHE A 326 -9.60 -0.16 5.52
CA PHE A 326 -10.40 -0.87 4.51
C PHE A 326 -11.92 -0.82 4.76
N ILE A 327 -12.39 -0.22 5.87
CA ILE A 327 -13.80 0.08 6.06
C ILE A 327 -14.20 1.46 5.52
N ALA A 328 -13.23 2.32 5.20
CA ALA A 328 -13.49 3.70 4.77
C ALA A 328 -14.42 3.82 3.54
N PRO A 329 -14.42 2.90 2.55
CA PRO A 329 -15.38 2.95 1.44
C PRO A 329 -16.85 2.79 1.85
N ASP A 330 -17.14 2.13 2.99
CA ASP A 330 -18.48 1.95 3.51
C ASP A 330 -19.18 3.27 3.94
N ALA A 331 -18.40 4.35 4.05
CA ALA A 331 -18.91 5.64 4.52
C ALA A 331 -19.84 6.35 3.52
N TYR A 332 -19.74 6.06 2.24
CA TYR A 332 -20.48 6.75 1.19
C TYR A 332 -21.48 5.84 0.48
N SER A 333 -22.66 6.35 0.19
CA SER A 333 -23.69 5.61 -0.56
C SER A 333 -23.30 5.45 -2.03
N LEU A 334 -23.93 4.47 -2.70
CA LEU A 334 -23.74 4.25 -4.13
C LEU A 334 -24.08 5.50 -4.96
N GLN A 335 -25.14 6.20 -4.58
CA GLN A 335 -25.55 7.45 -5.26
C GLN A 335 -24.51 8.56 -5.12
N GLU A 336 -23.79 8.63 -4.00
CA GLU A 336 -22.74 9.63 -3.76
C GLU A 336 -21.50 9.33 -4.60
N VAL A 337 -21.02 8.08 -4.63
CA VAL A 337 -19.84 7.72 -5.42
C VAL A 337 -20.10 7.78 -6.94
N GLU A 338 -21.35 7.60 -7.39
CA GLU A 338 -21.73 7.81 -8.78
C GLU A 338 -21.86 9.30 -9.19
N ASN A 339 -21.82 10.23 -8.24
CA ASN A 339 -22.04 11.63 -8.51
C ASN A 339 -20.71 12.37 -8.73
N PRO A 340 -20.42 12.87 -9.96
CA PRO A 340 -19.16 13.58 -10.25
C PRO A 340 -18.93 14.81 -9.38
N ASN A 341 -19.99 15.54 -9.00
CA ASN A 341 -19.85 16.73 -8.13
C ASN A 341 -19.53 16.34 -6.69
N PHE A 342 -20.06 15.20 -6.23
CA PHE A 342 -19.74 14.69 -4.90
C PHE A 342 -18.29 14.19 -4.85
N THR A 343 -17.90 13.33 -5.79
CA THR A 343 -16.55 12.73 -5.78
C THR A 343 -15.46 13.76 -6.01
N ALA A 344 -15.70 14.79 -6.80
CA ALA A 344 -14.74 15.91 -6.96
C ALA A 344 -14.48 16.68 -5.66
N LYS A 345 -15.45 16.72 -4.74
CA LYS A 345 -15.37 17.49 -3.49
C LYS A 345 -15.02 16.64 -2.28
N HIS A 346 -15.54 15.41 -2.21
CA HIS A 346 -15.46 14.53 -1.04
C HIS A 346 -14.61 13.29 -1.29
N GLY A 347 -14.23 13.01 -2.55
CA GLY A 347 -13.58 11.76 -2.94
C GLY A 347 -14.56 10.61 -3.06
N ILE A 348 -14.03 9.41 -3.23
CA ILE A 348 -14.80 8.18 -3.40
C ILE A 348 -14.87 7.33 -2.11
N SER A 349 -14.13 7.73 -1.07
CA SER A 349 -13.99 7.01 0.21
C SER A 349 -13.72 7.99 1.35
N ALA A 350 -14.02 7.59 2.57
CA ALA A 350 -13.71 8.38 3.77
C ALA A 350 -12.21 8.46 4.09
N SER A 351 -11.36 7.70 3.41
CA SER A 351 -9.91 7.73 3.61
C SER A 351 -9.15 7.39 2.34
N VAL A 352 -8.03 8.08 2.13
CA VAL A 352 -7.05 7.73 1.10
C VAL A 352 -6.29 6.44 1.44
N MET A 353 -6.38 5.96 2.70
CA MET A 353 -5.70 4.75 3.17
C MET A 353 -6.46 3.46 2.85
N ALA A 354 -7.53 3.51 2.06
CA ALA A 354 -8.20 2.32 1.53
C ALA A 354 -7.60 1.90 0.18
N TYR A 355 -7.66 0.60 -0.13
CA TYR A 355 -7.42 0.11 -1.48
C TYR A 355 -8.71 0.23 -2.29
N ASN A 356 -9.01 1.47 -2.69
CA ASN A 356 -10.17 1.74 -3.49
C ASN A 356 -10.03 1.14 -4.90
N PRO A 357 -11.10 0.57 -5.47
CA PRO A 357 -11.14 0.20 -6.87
C PRO A 357 -11.17 1.46 -7.75
N ILE A 358 -10.97 1.26 -9.05
CA ILE A 358 -11.22 2.31 -10.03
C ILE A 358 -12.73 2.51 -10.12
N ASP A 359 -13.20 3.72 -9.78
CA ASP A 359 -14.60 4.05 -9.85
C ASP A 359 -15.03 4.29 -11.30
N LEU A 360 -15.81 3.35 -11.82
CA LEU A 360 -16.34 3.40 -13.17
C LEU A 360 -17.81 3.79 -13.15
N ALA A 361 -18.15 4.80 -13.91
CA ALA A 361 -19.55 5.23 -14.05
C ALA A 361 -20.45 4.07 -14.49
N PRO A 362 -21.67 3.96 -13.96
CA PRO A 362 -22.69 3.10 -14.53
C PRO A 362 -22.93 3.41 -16.00
N LEU A 363 -23.38 2.41 -16.75
CA LEU A 363 -23.60 2.55 -18.19
C LEU A 363 -24.52 3.73 -18.52
N GLY A 364 -24.01 4.66 -19.33
CA GLY A 364 -24.75 5.85 -19.77
C GLY A 364 -24.80 7.00 -18.77
N LYS A 365 -24.06 6.92 -17.66
CA LYS A 365 -23.91 8.00 -16.68
C LYS A 365 -22.60 8.78 -16.89
N PRO A 366 -22.54 10.04 -16.45
CA PRO A 366 -21.28 10.80 -16.43
C PRO A 366 -20.24 10.13 -15.52
N GLN A 367 -18.98 10.15 -15.94
CA GLN A 367 -17.87 9.57 -15.18
C GLN A 367 -17.55 10.44 -13.94
N PRO A 368 -17.61 9.90 -12.72
CA PRO A 368 -17.10 10.53 -11.50
C PRO A 368 -15.56 10.55 -11.49
N ASN A 369 -14.93 10.84 -10.35
CA ASN A 369 -13.49 10.65 -10.21
C ASN A 369 -13.16 9.17 -10.27
N PHE A 370 -12.12 8.81 -11.02
CA PHE A 370 -11.65 7.42 -11.07
C PHE A 370 -10.99 6.98 -9.77
N PHE A 371 -10.34 7.91 -9.08
CA PHE A 371 -9.53 7.67 -7.88
C PHE A 371 -9.82 8.69 -6.78
N GLN A 372 -9.39 8.36 -5.57
CA GLN A 372 -9.44 9.23 -4.40
C GLN A 372 -8.44 10.38 -4.53
N THR A 373 -8.89 11.56 -4.91
CA THR A 373 -8.01 12.73 -5.15
C THR A 373 -8.06 13.81 -4.08
N VAL A 374 -8.82 13.57 -3.02
CA VAL A 374 -8.95 14.47 -1.85
C VAL A 374 -8.92 13.64 -0.57
N LEU A 375 -8.47 14.24 0.53
CA LEU A 375 -8.50 13.59 1.85
C LEU A 375 -9.95 13.40 2.32
N GLY A 376 -10.23 12.21 2.85
CA GLY A 376 -11.52 11.90 3.46
C GLY A 376 -11.60 12.31 4.93
N PRO A 377 -12.80 12.27 5.53
CA PRO A 377 -13.00 12.64 6.95
C PRO A 377 -12.13 11.84 7.92
N TYR A 378 -11.91 10.56 7.66
CA TYR A 378 -11.03 9.73 8.49
C TYR A 378 -9.57 10.22 8.46
N ASP A 379 -9.05 10.68 7.33
CA ASP A 379 -7.68 11.18 7.22
C ASP A 379 -7.47 12.40 8.11
N TYR A 380 -8.43 13.32 8.14
CA TYR A 380 -8.41 14.47 9.05
C TYR A 380 -8.47 14.03 10.52
N PHE A 381 -9.31 13.05 10.84
CA PHE A 381 -9.45 12.51 12.19
C PHE A 381 -8.15 11.84 12.66
N ALA A 382 -7.53 11.03 11.79
CA ALA A 382 -6.28 10.36 12.10
C ALA A 382 -5.13 11.35 12.33
N ILE A 383 -4.99 12.37 11.48
CA ILE A 383 -4.00 13.44 11.68
C ILE A 383 -4.28 14.26 12.95
N GLU A 384 -5.55 14.52 13.27
CA GLU A 384 -5.90 15.18 14.54
C GLU A 384 -5.43 14.34 15.73
N TYR A 385 -5.70 13.03 15.73
CA TYR A 385 -5.26 12.13 16.79
C TYR A 385 -3.72 12.10 16.90
N GLY A 386 -3.02 11.92 15.79
CA GLY A 386 -1.57 11.74 15.79
C GLY A 386 -0.79 13.01 16.10
N TYR A 387 -1.26 14.18 15.67
CA TYR A 387 -0.42 15.37 15.62
C TYR A 387 -0.94 16.57 16.42
N LYS A 388 -2.25 16.71 16.63
CA LYS A 388 -2.78 17.86 17.38
C LYS A 388 -2.13 17.96 18.76
N PRO A 389 -1.63 19.12 19.17
CA PRO A 389 -1.17 19.33 20.54
C PRO A 389 -2.30 19.04 21.54
N VAL A 390 -2.01 18.21 22.51
CA VAL A 390 -2.96 17.81 23.55
C VAL A 390 -2.33 17.99 24.93
N SER A 391 -3.14 18.35 25.92
CA SER A 391 -2.67 18.58 27.29
C SER A 391 -2.69 17.32 28.13
N SER A 392 -3.46 16.31 27.74
CA SER A 392 -3.67 15.10 28.53
C SER A 392 -4.07 13.89 27.68
N SER A 393 -3.98 12.69 28.27
CA SER A 393 -4.52 11.46 27.68
C SER A 393 -6.07 11.50 27.55
N VAL A 394 -6.76 12.29 28.37
CA VAL A 394 -8.20 12.51 28.28
C VAL A 394 -8.57 13.19 26.95
N ASP A 395 -7.74 14.11 26.48
CA ASP A 395 -7.96 14.79 25.19
C ASP A 395 -7.80 13.82 24.03
N LEU A 396 -6.80 12.92 24.08
CA LEU A 396 -6.63 11.85 23.09
C LEU A 396 -7.83 10.91 23.06
N THR A 397 -8.28 10.47 24.22
CA THR A 397 -9.49 9.62 24.35
C THR A 397 -10.72 10.31 23.76
N ARG A 398 -10.88 11.61 23.98
CA ARG A 398 -12.00 12.40 23.41
C ARG A 398 -11.93 12.43 21.88
N ILE A 399 -10.74 12.56 21.30
CA ILE A 399 -10.56 12.47 19.85
C ILE A 399 -10.93 11.07 19.39
N ALA A 400 -10.33 10.02 19.97
CA ALA A 400 -10.56 8.63 19.58
C ALA A 400 -12.05 8.20 19.72
N ASN A 401 -12.78 8.71 20.69
CA ASN A 401 -14.21 8.42 20.88
C ASN A 401 -15.10 8.84 19.70
N ARG A 402 -14.61 9.72 18.82
CA ARG A 402 -15.34 10.10 17.60
C ARG A 402 -15.36 8.99 16.54
N SER A 403 -14.56 7.94 16.69
CA SER A 403 -14.56 6.76 15.82
C SER A 403 -15.90 6.01 15.77
N THR A 404 -16.85 6.34 16.66
CA THR A 404 -18.25 5.87 16.60
C THR A 404 -19.03 6.48 15.43
N GLN A 405 -18.55 7.57 14.84
CA GLN A 405 -19.12 8.13 13.62
C GLN A 405 -18.77 7.25 12.42
N HIS A 406 -19.74 7.00 11.56
CA HIS A 406 -19.61 6.05 10.45
C HIS A 406 -18.44 6.38 9.49
N ASP A 407 -18.24 7.65 9.20
CA ASP A 407 -17.18 8.16 8.33
C ASP A 407 -15.79 8.25 9.01
N LEU A 408 -15.72 7.91 10.32
CA LEU A 408 -14.48 7.87 11.10
C LEU A 408 -14.15 6.45 11.60
N ALA A 409 -14.88 5.44 11.14
CA ALA A 409 -14.64 4.05 11.49
C ALA A 409 -13.25 3.58 10.98
N PHE A 410 -12.66 2.62 11.72
CA PHE A 410 -11.35 2.06 11.38
C PHE A 410 -11.39 0.54 11.38
N ALA A 411 -10.95 -0.04 10.29
CA ALA A 411 -10.63 -1.47 10.16
C ALA A 411 -9.51 -1.63 9.13
N THR A 412 -8.57 -2.51 9.41
CA THR A 412 -7.29 -2.57 8.70
C THR A 412 -7.00 -3.98 8.16
N ASP A 413 -5.74 -4.28 7.86
CA ASP A 413 -5.28 -5.49 7.18
C ASP A 413 -5.75 -6.78 7.85
N GLU A 414 -5.59 -6.89 9.15
CA GLU A 414 -6.05 -8.07 9.93
C GLU A 414 -7.58 -8.25 9.94
N ASP A 415 -8.34 -7.17 9.69
CA ASP A 415 -9.81 -7.22 9.62
C ASP A 415 -10.29 -7.56 8.18
N ALA A 416 -9.44 -7.32 7.17
CA ALA A 416 -9.78 -7.54 5.76
C ALA A 416 -9.34 -8.91 5.22
N THR A 417 -8.30 -9.50 5.81
CA THR A 417 -7.66 -10.73 5.34
C THR A 417 -7.54 -11.77 6.46
N GLY A 418 -7.35 -13.03 6.09
CA GLY A 418 -7.16 -14.11 7.06
C GLY A 418 -8.46 -14.60 7.73
N ALA A 419 -8.28 -15.33 8.84
CA ALA A 419 -9.38 -16.01 9.53
C ALA A 419 -10.40 -15.08 10.23
N TRP A 420 -10.01 -13.84 10.49
CA TRP A 420 -10.83 -12.83 11.16
C TRP A 420 -11.55 -11.88 10.20
N ALA A 421 -11.33 -12.02 8.89
CA ALA A 421 -11.95 -11.22 7.84
C ALA A 421 -13.44 -11.59 7.63
N ILE A 422 -14.24 -11.50 8.69
CA ILE A 422 -15.66 -11.89 8.70
C ILE A 422 -16.61 -10.74 8.41
N ASP A 423 -16.16 -9.49 8.49
CA ASP A 423 -16.96 -8.31 8.17
C ASP A 423 -16.92 -8.04 6.66
N PRO A 424 -18.04 -8.20 5.93
CA PRO A 424 -18.06 -8.00 4.50
C PRO A 424 -17.83 -6.55 4.07
N ARG A 425 -18.04 -5.57 4.95
CA ARG A 425 -17.80 -4.15 4.68
C ARG A 425 -16.31 -3.84 4.59
N VAL A 426 -15.48 -4.63 5.28
CA VAL A 426 -14.02 -4.47 5.32
C VAL A 426 -13.42 -5.28 4.18
N ALA A 427 -13.28 -4.66 3.02
CA ALA A 427 -12.85 -5.35 1.80
C ALA A 427 -11.91 -4.48 0.96
N LEU A 428 -10.90 -5.14 0.36
CA LEU A 428 -10.06 -4.53 -0.65
C LEU A 428 -10.83 -4.47 -1.97
N PHE A 429 -10.70 -3.38 -2.70
CA PHE A 429 -11.33 -3.17 -4.02
C PHE A 429 -12.86 -3.29 -4.01
N ALA A 430 -13.48 -2.87 -2.93
CA ALA A 430 -14.92 -2.64 -2.83
C ALA A 430 -15.20 -1.15 -2.63
N LEU A 431 -16.37 -0.69 -3.01
CA LEU A 431 -16.75 0.72 -2.93
C LEU A 431 -18.20 0.85 -2.47
N SER A 432 -18.48 1.93 -1.75
CA SER A 432 -19.81 2.30 -1.24
C SER A 432 -20.33 1.43 -0.07
N SER A 433 -21.28 1.96 0.68
CA SER A 433 -22.04 1.22 1.71
C SER A 433 -23.00 0.18 1.11
N ASP A 434 -23.34 0.30 -0.17
CA ASP A 434 -24.04 -0.72 -0.95
C ASP A 434 -23.06 -1.44 -1.88
N GLN A 435 -22.17 -2.24 -1.30
CA GLN A 435 -21.17 -3.01 -2.07
C GLN A 435 -21.82 -4.00 -3.02
N ILE A 436 -22.96 -4.59 -2.66
CA ILE A 436 -23.70 -5.53 -3.52
C ILE A 436 -24.21 -4.79 -4.77
N GLY A 437 -24.81 -3.62 -4.59
CA GLY A 437 -25.27 -2.77 -5.70
C GLY A 437 -24.10 -2.31 -6.58
N TRP A 438 -22.98 -1.95 -5.98
CA TRP A 438 -21.78 -1.56 -6.72
C TRP A 438 -21.22 -2.72 -7.56
N HIS A 439 -21.11 -3.93 -7.00
CA HIS A 439 -20.71 -5.12 -7.76
C HIS A 439 -21.73 -5.50 -8.85
N ALA A 440 -23.02 -5.30 -8.60
CA ALA A 440 -24.04 -5.52 -9.63
C ALA A 440 -23.84 -4.59 -10.85
N GLN A 441 -23.43 -3.35 -10.65
CA GLN A 441 -23.06 -2.45 -11.75
C GLN A 441 -21.79 -2.93 -12.49
N ARG A 442 -20.81 -3.43 -11.78
CA ARG A 442 -19.60 -4.03 -12.37
C ARG A 442 -19.95 -5.23 -13.24
N PHE A 443 -20.88 -6.09 -12.79
CA PHE A 443 -21.42 -7.18 -13.62
C PHE A 443 -22.08 -6.65 -14.90
N GLN A 444 -22.90 -5.60 -14.83
CA GLN A 444 -23.53 -5.01 -16.03
C GLN A 444 -22.50 -4.48 -17.03
N ILE A 445 -21.42 -3.86 -16.55
CA ILE A 445 -20.31 -3.44 -17.41
C ILE A 445 -19.65 -4.65 -18.05
N ALA A 446 -19.35 -5.70 -17.28
CA ALA A 446 -18.75 -6.95 -17.76
C ALA A 446 -19.62 -7.65 -18.80
N ASP A 447 -20.94 -7.76 -18.57
CA ASP A 447 -21.92 -8.31 -19.51
C ASP A 447 -21.88 -7.59 -20.87
N ARG A 448 -21.87 -6.25 -20.84
CA ARG A 448 -21.79 -5.45 -22.06
C ARG A 448 -20.47 -5.65 -22.79
N LEU A 449 -19.36 -5.71 -22.05
CA LEU A 449 -18.04 -5.97 -22.62
C LEU A 449 -18.01 -7.34 -23.29
N PHE A 450 -18.52 -8.36 -22.61
CA PHE A 450 -18.60 -9.72 -23.13
C PHE A 450 -19.47 -9.81 -24.39
N ALA A 451 -20.66 -9.20 -24.37
CA ALA A 451 -21.58 -9.20 -25.52
C ALA A 451 -21.06 -8.47 -26.78
N THR A 452 -20.00 -7.66 -26.61
CA THR A 452 -19.42 -6.89 -27.73
C THR A 452 -17.96 -7.29 -28.02
N LEU A 453 -17.45 -8.32 -27.40
CA LEU A 453 -16.03 -8.69 -27.45
C LEU A 453 -15.60 -9.03 -28.89
N ASP A 454 -16.37 -9.84 -29.59
CA ASP A 454 -16.13 -10.26 -30.98
C ASP A 454 -16.11 -9.09 -31.99
N LYS A 455 -16.84 -8.02 -31.69
CA LYS A 455 -16.91 -6.83 -32.55
C LYS A 455 -15.76 -5.85 -32.30
N ARG A 456 -15.13 -5.96 -31.15
CA ARG A 456 -14.03 -5.05 -30.74
C ARG A 456 -12.69 -5.42 -31.34
N TYR A 457 -12.49 -6.72 -31.64
CA TYR A 457 -11.24 -7.24 -32.17
C TYR A 457 -11.44 -7.75 -33.61
N PRO A 458 -10.94 -7.04 -34.64
CA PRO A 458 -11.05 -7.44 -36.03
C PRO A 458 -10.35 -8.78 -36.27
N ARG A 459 -11.03 -9.71 -36.99
CA ARG A 459 -10.59 -11.09 -37.18
C ARG A 459 -9.63 -11.30 -38.36
N ASP A 460 -9.54 -10.36 -39.29
CA ASP A 460 -8.82 -10.54 -40.55
C ASP A 460 -7.30 -10.61 -40.37
N GLY A 461 -6.77 -11.82 -40.30
CA GLY A 461 -5.32 -12.07 -40.25
C GLY A 461 -4.62 -11.74 -38.96
N ARG A 462 -5.33 -11.38 -37.88
CA ARG A 462 -4.78 -11.08 -36.58
C ARG A 462 -4.83 -12.26 -35.62
N SER A 463 -3.93 -12.27 -34.62
CA SER A 463 -3.93 -13.23 -33.55
C SER A 463 -5.14 -13.02 -32.62
N TYR A 464 -5.68 -14.09 -32.06
CA TYR A 464 -6.68 -14.06 -30.99
C TYR A 464 -6.10 -13.63 -29.63
N TYR A 465 -4.84 -13.25 -29.58
CA TYR A 465 -4.16 -12.93 -28.31
C TYR A 465 -4.87 -11.82 -27.53
N ASP A 466 -5.15 -10.69 -28.18
CA ASP A 466 -5.79 -9.53 -27.54
C ASP A 466 -7.22 -9.84 -27.10
N GLU A 467 -7.99 -10.57 -27.93
CA GLU A 467 -9.34 -11.00 -27.60
C GLU A 467 -9.34 -11.96 -26.39
N ARG A 468 -8.40 -12.90 -26.36
CA ARG A 468 -8.23 -13.83 -25.23
C ARG A 468 -7.85 -13.10 -23.93
N MET A 469 -6.99 -12.09 -24.01
CA MET A 469 -6.60 -11.28 -22.86
C MET A 469 -7.80 -10.48 -22.33
N ALA A 470 -8.54 -9.84 -23.21
CA ALA A 470 -9.77 -9.11 -22.85
C ALA A 470 -10.83 -10.05 -22.24
N PHE A 471 -11.01 -11.24 -22.80
CA PHE A 471 -11.90 -12.27 -22.23
C PHE A 471 -11.48 -12.67 -20.82
N GLY A 472 -10.18 -12.95 -20.61
CA GLY A 472 -9.62 -13.26 -19.28
C GLY A 472 -9.85 -12.13 -18.27
N THR A 473 -9.69 -10.88 -18.68
CA THR A 473 -9.95 -9.69 -17.84
C THR A 473 -11.41 -9.59 -17.42
N ILE A 474 -12.35 -9.85 -18.35
CA ILE A 474 -13.79 -9.86 -18.04
C ILE A 474 -14.13 -10.99 -17.06
N LEU A 475 -13.59 -12.20 -17.27
CA LEU A 475 -13.80 -13.34 -16.36
C LEU A 475 -13.25 -13.05 -14.95
N ASN A 476 -12.10 -12.41 -14.87
CA ASN A 476 -11.52 -12.02 -13.58
C ASN A 476 -12.42 -11.02 -12.83
N GLU A 477 -13.05 -10.09 -13.55
CA GLU A 477 -14.01 -9.17 -12.93
C GLU A 477 -15.24 -9.89 -12.38
N TYR A 478 -15.81 -10.86 -13.14
CA TYR A 478 -16.90 -11.69 -12.64
C TYR A 478 -16.50 -12.47 -11.38
N ALA A 479 -15.33 -13.11 -11.40
CA ALA A 479 -14.85 -13.90 -10.27
C ALA A 479 -14.64 -13.04 -9.02
N ARG A 480 -13.96 -11.89 -9.17
CA ARG A 480 -13.70 -10.96 -8.08
C ARG A 480 -14.98 -10.41 -7.46
N SER A 481 -15.86 -9.88 -8.29
CA SER A 481 -17.14 -9.32 -7.85
C SER A 481 -18.03 -10.38 -7.20
N ALA A 482 -18.06 -11.61 -7.72
CA ALA A 482 -18.79 -12.72 -7.10
C ALA A 482 -18.20 -13.10 -5.73
N MET A 483 -16.88 -13.19 -5.60
CA MET A 483 -16.22 -13.51 -4.33
C MET A 483 -16.49 -12.44 -3.25
N LEU A 484 -16.40 -11.17 -3.60
CA LEU A 484 -16.66 -10.07 -2.66
C LEU A 484 -18.14 -10.02 -2.25
N THR A 485 -19.06 -10.24 -3.19
CA THR A 485 -20.48 -10.33 -2.88
C THR A 485 -20.80 -11.55 -2.00
N ALA A 486 -20.14 -12.69 -2.22
CA ALA A 486 -20.35 -13.90 -1.42
C ALA A 486 -20.00 -13.72 0.06
N ARG A 487 -19.10 -12.79 0.42
CA ARG A 487 -18.75 -12.47 1.82
C ARG A 487 -19.94 -11.95 2.63
N TRP A 488 -20.99 -11.43 1.98
CA TRP A 488 -22.21 -10.98 2.63
C TRP A 488 -23.09 -12.13 3.13
N VAL A 489 -22.87 -13.36 2.61
CA VAL A 489 -23.61 -14.56 3.05
C VAL A 489 -22.91 -15.12 4.29
N GLY A 490 -23.55 -14.96 5.46
CA GLY A 490 -23.01 -15.42 6.74
C GLY A 490 -21.90 -14.52 7.31
N GLY A 491 -21.66 -13.34 6.74
CA GLY A 491 -20.76 -12.34 7.29
C GLY A 491 -21.29 -11.75 8.61
N ALA A 492 -20.40 -11.21 9.43
CA ALA A 492 -20.74 -10.57 10.68
C ALA A 492 -20.10 -9.19 10.76
N PHE A 493 -20.89 -8.18 11.10
CA PHE A 493 -20.37 -6.83 11.30
C PHE A 493 -19.57 -6.75 12.60
N THR A 494 -18.39 -6.20 12.50
CA THR A 494 -17.48 -5.98 13.63
C THR A 494 -17.35 -4.51 13.95
N SER A 495 -17.03 -4.18 15.20
CA SER A 495 -16.76 -2.81 15.62
C SER A 495 -15.62 -2.79 16.63
N ARG A 496 -14.75 -1.80 16.53
CA ARG A 496 -13.71 -1.49 17.54
C ARG A 496 -14.24 -0.55 18.63
N THR A 497 -15.53 -0.20 18.57
CA THR A 497 -16.22 0.68 19.53
C THR A 497 -17.44 -0.01 20.10
N HIS A 498 -17.80 0.33 21.34
CA HIS A 498 -19.04 -0.09 22.00
C HIS A 498 -20.14 0.94 21.77
#